data_b55a8c0a491fa1963bedb3b800664752
#
_entry.id   b55a8c0a491fa1963bedb3b800664752
#
_cell.length_a   1.000
_cell.length_b   1.000
_cell.length_c   1.000
_cell.angle_alpha   90.00
_cell.angle_beta   90.00
_cell.angle_gamma   90.00
#
_symmetry.space_group_name_H-M   'P 1'
#
loop_
_entity.id
_entity.type
_entity.pdbx_description
1 polymer ?
#
loop_
_entity_poly.entity_id
_entity_poly.type
_entity_poly.pdbx_seq_one_letter_code
_entity_poly.pdbx_strand_id
1 'polypeptide(L)'
;RVVEGNVLEPGSFDDALDVDLAYYLIHSMGAGGDYAERDRRAARNFSEAAGDAGLDRVVYLGGLGADGDDLSPHLRSRREVERILGLGEYDLTVLRAAIIVGAGSISFQLIRQLAGRLPVMITPKWVHTKCQPIAIDDVIGYLVGVAETPETADETYEIGGPDVLTYAEILKETRRQLGARLRIVPVPVLTPRLSSWWIRFVTDVDPAVARPLIDGVKNSVVVTDTRIQDILPRDRLPFEAAVNEALADEPATTPTAKARLGRLLRGSKP
;
A
#
# COMPACT_ATOMS: atom_id res chain seq x y z
N ARG A 1 24.65 4.30 -7.10
CA ARG A 1 25.14 2.91 -7.10
C ARG A 1 23.92 2.00 -6.88
N VAL A 2 23.82 0.90 -7.63
CA VAL A 2 22.85 -0.19 -7.39
C VAL A 2 23.65 -1.37 -6.83
N VAL A 3 23.16 -1.94 -5.72
CA VAL A 3 23.72 -3.16 -5.10
C VAL A 3 22.64 -4.22 -5.16
N GLU A 4 22.97 -5.41 -5.66
CA GLU A 4 22.10 -6.56 -5.66
C GLU A 4 22.28 -7.30 -4.34
N GLY A 5 21.18 -7.58 -3.62
CA GLY A 5 21.18 -8.26 -2.34
C GLY A 5 19.85 -8.90 -2.03
N ASN A 6 19.87 -9.88 -1.14
CA ASN A 6 18.66 -10.59 -0.67
C ASN A 6 18.56 -10.49 0.85
N VAL A 7 17.64 -9.69 1.36
CA VAL A 7 17.46 -9.48 2.82
C VAL A 7 17.11 -10.76 3.60
N LEU A 8 16.80 -11.87 2.92
CA LEU A 8 16.65 -13.20 3.54
C LEU A 8 17.98 -13.93 3.72
N GLU A 9 19.07 -13.40 3.14
CA GLU A 9 20.43 -13.99 3.17
C GLU A 9 21.38 -12.98 3.83
N PRO A 10 21.72 -13.15 5.13
CA PRO A 10 22.68 -12.29 5.83
C PRO A 10 23.99 -12.17 5.05
N GLY A 11 24.57 -10.96 5.03
CA GLY A 11 25.82 -10.66 4.33
C GLY A 11 25.67 -10.32 2.84
N SER A 12 24.53 -10.64 2.21
CA SER A 12 24.37 -10.42 0.77
C SER A 12 24.10 -8.97 0.38
N PHE A 13 23.80 -8.10 1.32
CA PHE A 13 23.44 -6.69 1.12
C PHE A 13 24.24 -5.70 1.98
N ASP A 14 25.23 -6.18 2.74
CA ASP A 14 26.02 -5.35 3.65
C ASP A 14 26.72 -4.19 2.93
N ASP A 15 27.19 -4.42 1.70
CA ASP A 15 27.79 -3.38 0.85
C ASP A 15 26.82 -2.22 0.52
N ALA A 16 25.52 -2.37 0.76
CA ALA A 16 24.52 -1.33 0.57
C ALA A 16 24.36 -0.45 1.82
N LEU A 17 24.90 -0.85 2.96
CA LEU A 17 24.69 -0.22 4.26
C LEU A 17 25.81 0.76 4.67
N ASP A 18 26.79 1.03 3.80
CA ASP A 18 27.79 2.11 3.98
C ASP A 18 27.14 3.48 3.71
N VAL A 19 26.19 3.87 4.59
CA VAL A 19 25.36 5.07 4.51
C VAL A 19 24.94 5.54 5.91
N ASP A 20 24.61 6.81 6.07
CA ASP A 20 24.15 7.36 7.35
C ASP A 20 22.66 7.01 7.61
N LEU A 21 21.84 6.90 6.54
CA LEU A 21 20.41 6.67 6.62
C LEU A 21 19.95 5.65 5.58
N ALA A 22 19.04 4.75 5.98
CA ALA A 22 18.39 3.81 5.08
C ALA A 22 16.86 3.88 5.16
N TYR A 23 16.20 3.71 4.00
CA TYR A 23 14.77 3.49 3.92
C TYR A 23 14.47 2.00 3.84
N TYR A 24 13.73 1.47 4.83
CA TYR A 24 13.24 0.10 4.77
C TYR A 24 11.85 0.07 4.13
N LEU A 25 11.79 -0.28 2.84
CA LEU A 25 10.55 -0.30 2.04
C LEU A 25 10.20 -1.72 1.56
N ILE A 26 10.69 -2.74 2.27
CA ILE A 26 10.59 -4.14 1.86
C ILE A 26 9.31 -4.78 2.41
N HIS A 27 8.66 -5.61 1.58
CA HIS A 27 7.56 -6.48 1.99
C HIS A 27 7.45 -7.71 1.10
N SER A 28 6.92 -8.82 1.64
CA SER A 28 6.87 -10.13 0.97
C SER A 28 5.46 -10.58 0.57
N MET A 29 4.46 -9.69 0.48
CA MET A 29 3.05 -10.07 0.22
C MET A 29 2.87 -10.93 -1.04
N GLY A 30 3.68 -10.72 -2.09
CA GLY A 30 3.65 -11.51 -3.32
C GLY A 30 4.23 -12.93 -3.20
N ALA A 31 4.84 -13.29 -2.07
CA ALA A 31 5.53 -14.56 -1.89
C ALA A 31 4.64 -15.72 -1.39
N GLY A 32 3.31 -15.52 -1.29
CA GLY A 32 2.37 -16.57 -0.85
C GLY A 32 2.15 -16.64 0.66
N GLY A 33 1.70 -17.78 1.17
CA GLY A 33 1.18 -17.94 2.53
C GLY A 33 2.13 -17.63 3.70
N ASP A 34 3.43 -17.66 3.47
CA ASP A 34 4.47 -17.45 4.50
C ASP A 34 5.03 -16.01 4.52
N TYR A 35 4.35 -15.04 3.91
CA TYR A 35 4.88 -13.68 3.80
C TYR A 35 5.21 -13.04 5.16
N ALA A 36 4.43 -13.29 6.21
CA ALA A 36 4.67 -12.72 7.53
C ALA A 36 5.98 -13.24 8.17
N GLU A 37 6.31 -14.53 8.01
CA GLU A 37 7.57 -15.08 8.50
C GLU A 37 8.76 -14.54 7.70
N ARG A 38 8.59 -14.44 6.37
CA ARG A 38 9.60 -13.82 5.49
C ARG A 38 9.86 -12.37 5.85
N ASP A 39 8.79 -11.59 6.10
CA ASP A 39 8.89 -10.20 6.53
C ASP A 39 9.63 -10.08 7.88
N ARG A 40 9.31 -10.93 8.86
CA ARG A 40 10.02 -10.97 10.17
C ARG A 40 11.49 -11.31 10.00
N ARG A 41 11.82 -12.32 9.20
CA ARG A 41 13.20 -12.72 8.95
C ARG A 41 13.98 -11.63 8.23
N ALA A 42 13.40 -11.03 7.19
CA ALA A 42 14.00 -9.92 6.46
C ALA A 42 14.27 -8.72 7.37
N ALA A 43 13.31 -8.36 8.23
CA ALA A 43 13.47 -7.26 9.18
C ALA A 43 14.56 -7.53 10.22
N ARG A 44 14.68 -8.76 10.75
CA ARG A 44 15.76 -9.13 11.68
C ARG A 44 17.13 -9.03 11.01
N ASN A 45 17.29 -9.67 9.86
CA ASN A 45 18.56 -9.65 9.14
C ASN A 45 19.00 -8.22 8.79
N PHE A 46 18.04 -7.39 8.35
CA PHE A 46 18.32 -5.98 8.06
C PHE A 46 18.67 -5.21 9.33
N SER A 47 17.93 -5.40 10.42
CA SER A 47 18.15 -4.68 11.68
C SER A 47 19.53 -5.00 12.26
N GLU A 48 19.94 -6.26 12.25
CA GLU A 48 21.27 -6.70 12.69
C GLU A 48 22.37 -6.08 11.79
N ALA A 49 22.26 -6.22 10.47
CA ALA A 49 23.26 -5.70 9.55
C ALA A 49 23.37 -4.14 9.59
N ALA A 50 22.22 -3.45 9.76
CA ALA A 50 22.19 -1.99 9.88
C ALA A 50 22.87 -1.50 11.16
N GLY A 51 22.65 -2.20 12.30
CA GLY A 51 23.35 -1.93 13.56
C GLY A 51 24.85 -2.20 13.44
N ASP A 52 25.26 -3.35 12.90
CA ASP A 52 26.67 -3.70 12.70
C ASP A 52 27.39 -2.71 11.77
N ALA A 53 26.70 -2.18 10.76
CA ALA A 53 27.23 -1.14 9.86
C ALA A 53 27.30 0.25 10.50
N GLY A 54 26.63 0.46 11.65
CA GLY A 54 26.61 1.73 12.38
C GLY A 54 25.78 2.80 11.71
N LEU A 55 24.62 2.44 11.09
CA LEU A 55 23.68 3.42 10.57
C LEU A 55 23.20 4.34 11.68
N ASP A 56 23.11 5.62 11.40
CA ASP A 56 22.51 6.58 12.35
C ASP A 56 21.00 6.43 12.39
N ARG A 57 20.36 6.13 11.22
CA ARG A 57 18.91 6.21 11.13
C ARG A 57 18.30 5.25 10.10
N VAL A 58 17.14 4.70 10.47
CA VAL A 58 16.27 3.93 9.54
C VAL A 58 14.89 4.59 9.45
N VAL A 59 14.37 4.76 8.24
CA VAL A 59 13.01 5.23 7.98
C VAL A 59 12.17 4.07 7.45
N TYR A 60 11.09 3.73 8.14
CA TYR A 60 10.18 2.65 7.76
C TYR A 60 8.81 3.17 7.34
N LEU A 61 8.32 2.72 6.19
CA LEU A 61 6.95 2.97 5.74
C LEU A 61 6.05 1.78 6.09
N GLY A 62 5.29 1.94 7.16
CA GLY A 62 4.38 0.93 7.71
C GLY A 62 2.91 1.14 7.30
N GLY A 63 2.02 0.28 7.85
CA GLY A 63 0.59 0.38 7.64
C GLY A 63 -0.14 1.10 8.76
N LEU A 64 -1.09 1.97 8.40
CA LEU A 64 -1.98 2.64 9.34
C LEU A 64 -3.02 1.65 9.90
N GLY A 65 -3.35 1.78 11.16
CA GLY A 65 -4.36 1.02 11.89
C GLY A 65 -4.23 1.26 13.39
N ALA A 66 -5.34 1.34 14.11
CA ALA A 66 -5.33 1.63 15.54
C ALA A 66 -4.66 0.49 16.34
N ASP A 67 -3.84 0.87 17.32
CA ASP A 67 -3.26 -0.09 18.25
C ASP A 67 -4.37 -0.66 19.15
N GLY A 68 -4.43 -2.00 19.27
CA GLY A 68 -5.46 -2.70 20.04
C GLY A 68 -6.65 -3.21 19.22
N ASP A 69 -6.78 -2.83 17.94
CA ASP A 69 -7.77 -3.43 17.03
C ASP A 69 -7.41 -4.88 16.71
N ASP A 70 -8.43 -5.66 16.34
CA ASP A 70 -8.23 -6.96 15.70
C ASP A 70 -7.71 -6.74 14.26
N LEU A 71 -6.43 -6.41 14.18
CA LEU A 71 -5.75 -6.08 12.93
C LEU A 71 -5.80 -7.26 11.96
N SER A 72 -6.00 -6.97 10.70
CA SER A 72 -5.84 -7.97 9.64
C SER A 72 -4.44 -8.59 9.67
N PRO A 73 -4.27 -9.83 9.16
CA PRO A 73 -2.95 -10.49 9.13
C PRO A 73 -1.87 -9.62 8.48
N HIS A 74 -2.24 -8.86 7.44
CA HIS A 74 -1.34 -7.94 6.75
C HIS A 74 -0.89 -6.78 7.66
N LEU A 75 -1.82 -6.06 8.30
CA LEU A 75 -1.48 -4.96 9.21
C LEU A 75 -0.70 -5.45 10.42
N ARG A 76 -1.03 -6.64 10.92
CA ARG A 76 -0.27 -7.28 12.00
C ARG A 76 1.19 -7.55 11.60
N SER A 77 1.43 -8.08 10.38
CA SER A 77 2.79 -8.27 9.86
C SER A 77 3.55 -6.94 9.77
N ARG A 78 2.91 -5.86 9.29
CA ARG A 78 3.54 -4.52 9.27
C ARG A 78 3.93 -4.05 10.67
N ARG A 79 3.08 -4.27 11.66
CA ARG A 79 3.34 -3.91 13.06
C ARG A 79 4.47 -4.75 13.70
N GLU A 80 4.56 -6.04 13.32
CA GLU A 80 5.66 -6.91 13.75
C GLU A 80 7.00 -6.46 13.15
N VAL A 81 7.04 -6.09 11.85
CA VAL A 81 8.23 -5.54 11.21
C VAL A 81 8.68 -4.25 11.90
N GLU A 82 7.76 -3.31 12.14
CA GLU A 82 8.02 -2.07 12.88
C GLU A 82 8.70 -2.35 14.23
N ARG A 83 8.14 -3.30 14.99
CA ARG A 83 8.66 -3.67 16.30
C ARG A 83 10.04 -4.32 16.23
N ILE A 84 10.32 -5.12 15.19
CA ILE A 84 11.63 -5.76 14.99
C ILE A 84 12.67 -4.70 14.60
N LEU A 85 12.33 -3.78 13.68
CA LEU A 85 13.22 -2.69 13.30
C LEU A 85 13.54 -1.77 14.48
N GLY A 86 12.60 -1.54 15.39
CA GLY A 86 12.80 -0.75 16.61
C GLY A 86 13.70 -1.41 17.68
N LEU A 87 14.23 -2.61 17.42
CA LEU A 87 15.23 -3.26 18.29
C LEU A 87 16.67 -3.03 17.80
N GLY A 88 16.85 -2.38 16.64
CA GLY A 88 18.17 -2.09 16.09
C GLY A 88 18.91 -0.98 16.83
N GLU A 89 20.23 -0.91 16.65
CA GLU A 89 21.10 0.11 17.25
C GLU A 89 21.20 1.35 16.36
N TYR A 90 20.07 1.96 16.02
CA TYR A 90 19.88 3.16 15.20
C TYR A 90 18.57 3.85 15.58
N ASP A 91 18.40 5.11 15.24
CA ASP A 91 17.12 5.81 15.40
C ASP A 91 16.11 5.31 14.36
N LEU A 92 14.93 4.87 14.80
CA LEU A 92 13.86 4.42 13.90
C LEU A 92 12.76 5.48 13.74
N THR A 93 12.57 6.00 12.52
CA THR A 93 11.39 6.79 12.20
C THR A 93 10.38 5.94 11.45
N VAL A 94 9.15 5.90 11.94
CA VAL A 94 8.05 5.14 11.32
C VAL A 94 7.00 6.09 10.74
N LEU A 95 6.68 5.92 9.47
CA LEU A 95 5.52 6.56 8.82
C LEU A 95 4.45 5.50 8.56
N ARG A 96 3.28 5.63 9.20
CA ARG A 96 2.15 4.73 9.01
C ARG A 96 1.16 5.35 8.02
N ALA A 97 0.96 4.70 6.88
CA ALA A 97 0.04 5.14 5.83
C ALA A 97 -1.11 4.15 5.59
N ALA A 98 -2.25 4.65 5.15
CA ALA A 98 -3.35 3.84 4.63
C ALA A 98 -3.11 3.46 3.16
N ILE A 99 -4.10 3.62 2.28
CA ILE A 99 -3.96 3.38 0.85
C ILE A 99 -3.12 4.50 0.22
N ILE A 100 -2.01 4.12 -0.41
CA ILE A 100 -1.20 5.04 -1.22
C ILE A 100 -1.76 5.04 -2.65
N VAL A 101 -2.09 6.23 -3.15
CA VAL A 101 -2.64 6.45 -4.49
C VAL A 101 -1.51 6.86 -5.43
N GLY A 102 -1.21 6.00 -6.40
CA GLY A 102 -0.16 6.22 -7.40
C GLY A 102 -0.19 5.11 -8.44
N ALA A 103 0.34 5.34 -9.64
CA ALA A 103 0.28 4.43 -10.79
C ALA A 103 0.87 3.04 -10.49
N GLY A 104 1.97 2.97 -9.71
CA GLY A 104 2.64 1.73 -9.31
C GLY A 104 2.03 1.03 -8.10
N SER A 105 1.08 1.66 -7.38
CA SER A 105 0.50 1.10 -6.16
C SER A 105 -0.42 -0.07 -6.44
N ILE A 106 -0.12 -1.24 -5.86
CA ILE A 106 -0.95 -2.45 -6.01
C ILE A 106 -2.35 -2.23 -5.43
N SER A 107 -2.46 -1.54 -4.28
CA SER A 107 -3.74 -1.19 -3.65
C SER A 107 -4.59 -0.31 -4.56
N PHE A 108 -3.99 0.70 -5.18
CA PHE A 108 -4.69 1.56 -6.13
C PHE A 108 -5.05 0.81 -7.41
N GLN A 109 -4.18 -0.03 -7.95
CA GLN A 109 -4.47 -0.89 -9.11
C GLN A 109 -5.67 -1.82 -8.85
N LEU A 110 -5.77 -2.40 -7.65
CA LEU A 110 -6.93 -3.21 -7.26
C LEU A 110 -8.22 -2.38 -7.28
N ILE A 111 -8.21 -1.20 -6.65
CA ILE A 111 -9.35 -0.27 -6.62
C ILE A 111 -9.75 0.14 -8.05
N ARG A 112 -8.79 0.54 -8.87
CA ARG A 112 -9.01 0.95 -10.26
C ARG A 112 -9.64 -0.17 -11.10
N GLN A 113 -9.12 -1.40 -10.97
CA GLN A 113 -9.65 -2.53 -11.73
C GLN A 113 -11.06 -2.91 -11.28
N LEU A 114 -11.32 -2.92 -9.97
CA LEU A 114 -12.66 -3.14 -9.43
C LEU A 114 -13.64 -2.05 -9.92
N ALA A 115 -13.26 -0.79 -9.77
CA ALA A 115 -14.07 0.33 -10.23
C ALA A 115 -14.25 0.32 -11.76
N GLY A 116 -13.20 0.00 -12.53
CA GLY A 116 -13.21 0.05 -14.00
C GLY A 116 -14.04 -1.05 -14.66
N ARG A 117 -14.08 -2.25 -14.10
CA ARG A 117 -14.69 -3.42 -14.75
C ARG A 117 -16.17 -3.62 -14.46
N LEU A 118 -16.68 -3.05 -13.37
CA LEU A 118 -18.03 -3.31 -12.91
C LEU A 118 -18.89 -2.05 -12.88
N PRO A 119 -20.00 -2.01 -13.64
CA PRO A 119 -20.97 -0.92 -13.52
C PRO A 119 -21.84 -1.04 -12.27
N VAL A 120 -22.01 -2.26 -11.75
CA VAL A 120 -22.72 -2.56 -10.50
C VAL A 120 -21.88 -3.51 -9.68
N MET A 121 -21.68 -3.18 -8.41
CA MET A 121 -20.90 -3.98 -7.46
C MET A 121 -21.76 -4.37 -6.26
N ILE A 122 -21.85 -5.67 -6.00
CA ILE A 122 -22.47 -6.21 -4.78
C ILE A 122 -21.36 -6.35 -3.75
N THR A 123 -21.49 -5.67 -2.62
CA THR A 123 -20.44 -5.58 -1.59
C THR A 123 -20.93 -5.96 -0.21
N PRO A 124 -20.08 -6.49 0.66
CA PRO A 124 -20.39 -6.63 2.09
C PRO A 124 -20.46 -5.25 2.78
N LYS A 125 -20.94 -5.24 4.02
CA LYS A 125 -21.08 -4.01 4.82
C LYS A 125 -19.77 -3.26 5.05
N TRP A 126 -18.61 -3.92 5.02
CA TRP A 126 -17.31 -3.29 5.20
C TRP A 126 -16.97 -2.22 4.15
N VAL A 127 -17.69 -2.17 3.02
CA VAL A 127 -17.53 -1.10 2.04
C VAL A 127 -17.76 0.30 2.63
N HIS A 128 -18.40 0.38 3.80
CA HIS A 128 -18.62 1.62 4.55
C HIS A 128 -17.53 1.90 5.61
N THR A 129 -16.52 1.03 5.73
CA THR A 129 -15.35 1.31 6.59
C THR A 129 -14.58 2.51 6.07
N LYS A 130 -14.10 3.34 6.99
CA LYS A 130 -13.38 4.57 6.66
C LYS A 130 -11.91 4.29 6.38
N CYS A 131 -11.39 5.02 5.42
CA CYS A 131 -10.00 5.03 5.01
C CYS A 131 -9.57 6.47 4.71
N GLN A 132 -8.33 6.82 5.00
CA GLN A 132 -7.73 8.11 4.65
C GLN A 132 -6.60 7.90 3.65
N PRO A 133 -6.92 7.83 2.33
CA PRO A 133 -5.91 7.65 1.28
C PRO A 133 -4.92 8.80 1.24
N ILE A 134 -3.71 8.54 0.73
CA ILE A 134 -2.67 9.55 0.56
C ILE A 134 -2.06 9.44 -0.84
N ALA A 135 -1.77 10.56 -1.50
CA ALA A 135 -1.07 10.58 -2.78
C ALA A 135 0.38 10.10 -2.61
N ILE A 136 0.92 9.44 -3.65
CA ILE A 136 2.32 8.96 -3.63
C ILE A 136 3.31 10.12 -3.46
N ASP A 137 3.06 11.27 -4.06
CA ASP A 137 3.94 12.44 -3.96
C ASP A 137 3.97 13.01 -2.54
N ASP A 138 2.85 12.97 -1.82
CA ASP A 138 2.81 13.33 -0.41
C ASP A 138 3.60 12.35 0.45
N VAL A 139 3.50 11.04 0.17
CA VAL A 139 4.30 10.01 0.86
C VAL A 139 5.79 10.24 0.63
N ILE A 140 6.20 10.46 -0.62
CA ILE A 140 7.60 10.76 -0.96
C ILE A 140 8.06 12.02 -0.22
N GLY A 141 7.24 13.06 -0.22
CA GLY A 141 7.57 14.28 0.48
C GLY A 141 7.70 14.12 1.99
N TYR A 142 6.90 13.28 2.64
CA TYR A 142 7.10 12.93 4.05
C TYR A 142 8.34 12.08 4.27
N LEU A 143 8.61 11.09 3.40
CA LEU A 143 9.83 10.27 3.49
C LEU A 143 11.10 11.11 3.41
N VAL A 144 11.17 12.04 2.47
CA VAL A 144 12.30 12.98 2.34
C VAL A 144 12.35 13.94 3.54
N GLY A 145 11.21 14.53 3.91
CA GLY A 145 11.13 15.49 5.01
C GLY A 145 11.60 14.91 6.35
N VAL A 146 11.16 13.69 6.72
CA VAL A 146 11.60 13.08 7.99
C VAL A 146 13.09 12.74 7.98
N ALA A 147 13.69 12.41 6.82
CA ALA A 147 15.11 12.16 6.71
C ALA A 147 15.96 13.43 6.97
N GLU A 148 15.43 14.58 6.60
CA GLU A 148 16.09 15.89 6.75
C GLU A 148 15.78 16.58 8.09
N THR A 149 14.86 16.04 8.89
CA THR A 149 14.35 16.64 10.14
C THR A 149 14.75 15.79 11.35
N PRO A 150 15.80 16.19 12.09
CA PRO A 150 16.31 15.40 13.25
C PRO A 150 15.25 15.15 14.33
N GLU A 151 14.31 16.09 14.53
CA GLU A 151 13.26 15.98 15.55
C GLU A 151 12.28 14.81 15.30
N THR A 152 12.33 14.20 14.11
CA THR A 152 11.52 13.04 13.77
C THR A 152 12.23 11.71 14.03
N ALA A 153 13.47 11.74 14.57
CA ALA A 153 14.22 10.55 14.95
C ALA A 153 13.54 9.80 16.09
N ASP A 154 13.57 8.47 16.04
CA ASP A 154 13.00 7.56 17.05
C ASP A 154 11.52 7.80 17.36
N GLU A 155 10.77 8.28 16.34
CA GLU A 155 9.35 8.63 16.47
C GLU A 155 8.49 7.88 15.45
N THR A 156 7.20 7.68 15.82
CA THR A 156 6.18 7.13 14.94
C THR A 156 5.13 8.18 14.61
N TYR A 157 4.84 8.33 13.32
CA TYR A 157 3.84 9.28 12.81
C TYR A 157 2.83 8.60 11.89
N GLU A 158 1.62 9.13 11.88
CA GLU A 158 0.56 8.74 10.96
C GLU A 158 0.45 9.75 9.82
N ILE A 159 0.46 9.27 8.56
CA ILE A 159 0.33 10.11 7.37
C ILE A 159 -0.91 9.74 6.55
N GLY A 160 -1.63 10.75 6.08
CA GLY A 160 -2.84 10.61 5.28
C GLY A 160 -3.11 11.85 4.44
N GLY A 161 -3.85 11.70 3.36
CA GLY A 161 -4.35 12.83 2.56
C GLY A 161 -5.37 13.67 3.34
N PRO A 162 -5.93 14.72 2.72
CA PRO A 162 -6.92 15.58 3.38
C PRO A 162 -8.29 14.89 3.55
N ASP A 163 -8.60 13.88 2.74
CA ASP A 163 -9.94 13.30 2.65
C ASP A 163 -10.06 12.00 3.46
N VAL A 164 -11.08 11.93 4.32
CA VAL A 164 -11.50 10.70 4.99
C VAL A 164 -12.72 10.15 4.27
N LEU A 165 -12.56 9.02 3.59
CA LEU A 165 -13.54 8.43 2.70
C LEU A 165 -13.89 7.00 3.13
N THR A 166 -15.09 6.54 2.80
CA THR A 166 -15.42 5.11 2.84
C THR A 166 -14.87 4.41 1.59
N TYR A 167 -14.65 3.09 1.65
CA TYR A 167 -14.26 2.33 0.44
C TYR A 167 -15.30 2.46 -0.68
N ALA A 168 -16.58 2.66 -0.35
CA ALA A 168 -17.63 2.93 -1.34
C ALA A 168 -17.41 4.26 -2.08
N GLU A 169 -17.01 5.30 -1.36
CA GLU A 169 -16.70 6.62 -1.94
C GLU A 169 -15.43 6.56 -2.77
N ILE A 170 -14.38 5.90 -2.28
CA ILE A 170 -13.13 5.64 -3.02
C ILE A 170 -13.42 4.96 -4.36
N LEU A 171 -14.20 3.88 -4.37
CA LEU A 171 -14.56 3.14 -5.59
C LEU A 171 -15.42 3.98 -6.55
N LYS A 172 -16.40 4.72 -6.02
CA LYS A 172 -17.27 5.59 -6.84
C LYS A 172 -16.50 6.73 -7.46
N GLU A 173 -15.62 7.38 -6.68
CA GLU A 173 -14.80 8.48 -7.17
C GLU A 173 -13.83 8.00 -8.24
N THR A 174 -13.10 6.90 -8.00
CA THR A 174 -12.23 6.29 -9.00
C THR A 174 -13.00 5.95 -10.29
N ARG A 175 -14.22 5.42 -10.17
CA ARG A 175 -15.08 5.14 -11.34
C ARG A 175 -15.49 6.41 -12.08
N ARG A 176 -15.76 7.50 -11.36
CA ARG A 176 -16.09 8.80 -11.94
C ARG A 176 -14.94 9.35 -12.78
N GLN A 177 -13.71 9.24 -12.28
CA GLN A 177 -12.51 9.64 -13.02
C GLN A 177 -12.27 8.80 -14.28
N LEU A 178 -12.72 7.54 -14.27
CA LEU A 178 -12.72 6.68 -15.47
C LEU A 178 -13.87 6.98 -16.44
N GLY A 179 -14.60 8.09 -16.26
CA GLY A 179 -15.67 8.54 -17.16
C GLY A 179 -16.99 7.77 -17.05
N ALA A 180 -17.22 7.05 -15.94
CA ALA A 180 -18.41 6.24 -15.77
C ALA A 180 -19.01 6.32 -14.36
N ARG A 181 -20.17 5.68 -14.14
CA ARG A 181 -20.83 5.62 -12.83
C ARG A 181 -20.79 4.21 -12.26
N LEU A 182 -20.59 4.09 -10.94
CA LEU A 182 -20.64 2.84 -10.19
C LEU A 182 -21.84 2.82 -9.26
N ARG A 183 -22.67 1.78 -9.36
CA ARG A 183 -23.73 1.49 -8.39
C ARG A 183 -23.23 0.43 -7.42
N ILE A 184 -23.17 0.76 -6.13
CA ILE A 184 -22.82 -0.18 -5.07
C ILE A 184 -24.10 -0.61 -4.38
N VAL A 185 -24.28 -1.93 -4.24
CA VAL A 185 -25.41 -2.54 -3.55
C VAL A 185 -24.85 -3.33 -2.36
N PRO A 186 -24.93 -2.79 -1.13
CA PRO A 186 -24.47 -3.51 0.04
C PRO A 186 -25.44 -4.65 0.37
N VAL A 187 -24.88 -5.83 0.70
CA VAL A 187 -25.65 -6.99 1.14
C VAL A 187 -25.20 -7.44 2.53
N PRO A 188 -26.13 -7.95 3.37
CA PRO A 188 -25.81 -8.27 4.77
C PRO A 188 -24.81 -9.42 4.93
N VAL A 189 -24.78 -10.35 3.99
CA VAL A 189 -23.90 -11.54 4.05
C VAL A 189 -23.36 -11.86 2.66
N LEU A 190 -22.03 -11.71 2.48
CA LEU A 190 -21.30 -12.42 1.44
C LEU A 190 -20.37 -13.41 2.14
N THR A 191 -20.47 -14.70 1.80
CA THR A 191 -19.53 -15.67 2.34
C THR A 191 -18.12 -15.37 1.82
N PRO A 192 -17.07 -15.53 2.63
CA PRO A 192 -15.68 -15.29 2.20
C PRO A 192 -15.29 -16.10 0.95
N ARG A 193 -15.89 -17.28 0.75
CA ARG A 193 -15.67 -18.10 -0.45
C ARG A 193 -16.22 -17.44 -1.73
N LEU A 194 -17.38 -16.80 -1.68
CA LEU A 194 -17.97 -16.14 -2.86
C LEU A 194 -17.18 -14.91 -3.26
N SER A 195 -16.66 -14.15 -2.27
CA SER A 195 -15.86 -12.95 -2.53
C SER A 195 -14.49 -13.28 -3.14
N SER A 196 -13.83 -14.36 -2.73
CA SER A 196 -12.49 -14.71 -3.23
C SER A 196 -12.49 -15.27 -4.66
N TRP A 197 -13.55 -16.01 -5.05
CA TRP A 197 -13.72 -16.50 -6.43
C TRP A 197 -13.94 -15.35 -7.41
N TRP A 198 -14.76 -14.39 -7.01
CA TRP A 198 -15.14 -13.24 -7.81
C TRP A 198 -13.95 -12.30 -8.13
N ILE A 199 -13.05 -12.09 -7.16
CA ILE A 199 -11.85 -11.25 -7.33
C ILE A 199 -10.97 -11.76 -8.49
N ARG A 200 -10.79 -13.08 -8.63
CA ARG A 200 -10.01 -13.69 -9.72
C ARG A 200 -10.56 -13.39 -11.12
N PHE A 201 -11.86 -13.11 -11.23
CA PHE A 201 -12.48 -12.77 -12.51
C PHE A 201 -12.48 -11.28 -12.80
N VAL A 202 -12.37 -10.46 -11.76
CA VAL A 202 -12.54 -9.01 -11.86
C VAL A 202 -11.22 -8.27 -11.79
N THR A 203 -10.15 -8.88 -11.29
CA THR A 203 -8.84 -8.23 -11.19
C THR A 203 -7.73 -9.11 -11.77
N ASP A 204 -6.67 -8.47 -12.28
CA ASP A 204 -5.44 -9.14 -12.71
C ASP A 204 -4.41 -9.17 -11.57
N VAL A 205 -4.76 -8.64 -10.39
CA VAL A 205 -3.90 -8.68 -9.20
C VAL A 205 -3.85 -10.11 -8.67
N ASP A 206 -2.64 -10.57 -8.35
CA ASP A 206 -2.44 -11.91 -7.78
C ASP A 206 -3.34 -12.09 -6.54
N PRO A 207 -4.13 -13.18 -6.47
CA PRO A 207 -4.95 -13.48 -5.31
C PRO A 207 -4.17 -13.57 -4.00
N ALA A 208 -2.89 -13.94 -4.04
CA ALA A 208 -2.03 -13.97 -2.86
C ALA A 208 -1.80 -12.56 -2.28
N VAL A 209 -1.83 -11.53 -3.11
CA VAL A 209 -1.72 -10.11 -2.71
C VAL A 209 -3.09 -9.50 -2.45
N ALA A 210 -4.08 -9.77 -3.31
CA ALA A 210 -5.41 -9.16 -3.22
C ALA A 210 -6.16 -9.56 -1.94
N ARG A 211 -6.04 -10.83 -1.48
CA ARG A 211 -6.74 -11.31 -0.28
C ARG A 211 -6.34 -10.58 1.00
N PRO A 212 -5.03 -10.46 1.37
CA PRO A 212 -4.62 -9.72 2.54
C PRO A 212 -5.07 -8.25 2.53
N LEU A 213 -5.06 -7.61 1.35
CA LEU A 213 -5.53 -6.23 1.18
C LEU A 213 -7.04 -6.12 1.44
N ILE A 214 -7.84 -7.06 0.91
CA ILE A 214 -9.30 -7.08 1.11
C ILE A 214 -9.67 -7.43 2.55
N ASP A 215 -8.92 -8.32 3.19
CA ASP A 215 -9.11 -8.60 4.62
C ASP A 215 -8.82 -7.37 5.48
N GLY A 216 -7.89 -6.53 5.04
CA GLY A 216 -7.55 -5.25 5.69
C GLY A 216 -8.64 -4.18 5.63
N VAL A 217 -9.56 -4.22 4.64
CA VAL A 217 -10.60 -3.19 4.51
C VAL A 217 -11.65 -3.20 5.63
N LYS A 218 -11.65 -4.20 6.50
CA LYS A 218 -12.51 -4.24 7.69
C LYS A 218 -12.03 -3.29 8.78
N ASN A 219 -10.75 -3.00 8.82
CA ASN A 219 -10.15 -2.07 9.77
C ASN A 219 -10.32 -0.63 9.28
N SER A 220 -10.75 0.26 10.16
CA SER A 220 -10.71 1.69 9.89
C SER A 220 -9.25 2.15 9.90
N VAL A 221 -8.82 2.83 8.84
CA VAL A 221 -7.46 3.32 8.67
C VAL A 221 -7.49 4.83 8.42
N VAL A 222 -7.72 5.57 9.51
CA VAL A 222 -7.84 7.04 9.55
C VAL A 222 -6.78 7.57 10.50
N VAL A 223 -6.12 8.65 10.12
CA VAL A 223 -5.12 9.35 10.93
C VAL A 223 -5.74 9.87 12.21
N THR A 224 -5.12 9.55 13.32
CA THR A 224 -5.47 10.03 14.67
C THR A 224 -4.35 10.87 15.28
N ASP A 225 -3.11 10.67 14.86
CA ASP A 225 -1.96 11.48 15.23
C ASP A 225 -1.58 12.44 14.08
N THR A 226 -1.74 13.73 14.31
CA THR A 226 -1.46 14.79 13.32
C THR A 226 -0.15 15.53 13.58
N ARG A 227 0.66 15.14 14.57
CA ARG A 227 1.92 15.83 14.96
C ARG A 227 2.86 16.06 13.78
N ILE A 228 2.92 15.14 12.83
CA ILE A 228 3.79 15.29 11.66
C ILE A 228 3.44 16.52 10.81
N GLN A 229 2.18 16.97 10.83
CA GLN A 229 1.75 18.15 10.05
C GLN A 229 2.23 19.46 10.68
N ASP A 230 2.48 19.46 11.98
CA ASP A 230 3.04 20.62 12.68
C ASP A 230 4.56 20.72 12.43
N ILE A 231 5.23 19.58 12.30
CA ILE A 231 6.68 19.48 12.04
C ILE A 231 6.99 19.66 10.56
N LEU A 232 6.23 19.02 9.68
CA LEU A 232 6.38 19.02 8.22
C LEU A 232 5.06 19.42 7.56
N PRO A 233 4.67 20.70 7.62
CA PRO A 233 3.43 21.16 7.02
C PRO A 233 3.45 20.97 5.50
N ARG A 234 2.39 20.38 4.93
CA ARG A 234 2.24 20.14 3.50
C ARG A 234 0.82 20.38 3.03
N ASP A 235 0.69 21.02 1.86
CA ASP A 235 -0.56 21.02 1.09
C ASP A 235 -0.73 19.65 0.45
N ARG A 236 -1.48 18.78 1.14
CA ARG A 236 -1.70 17.38 0.71
C ARG A 236 -2.72 17.34 -0.42
N LEU A 237 -2.43 16.52 -1.42
CA LEU A 237 -3.25 16.37 -2.60
C LEU A 237 -4.61 15.72 -2.26
N PRO A 238 -5.76 16.32 -2.64
CA PRO A 238 -7.08 15.69 -2.49
C PRO A 238 -7.17 14.38 -3.27
N PHE A 239 -7.97 13.43 -2.77
CA PHE A 239 -8.10 12.10 -3.36
C PHE A 239 -8.48 12.12 -4.84
N GLU A 240 -9.40 13.04 -5.22
CA GLU A 240 -9.79 13.22 -6.63
C GLU A 240 -8.59 13.56 -7.51
N ALA A 241 -7.76 14.50 -7.09
CA ALA A 241 -6.57 14.91 -7.82
C ALA A 241 -5.51 13.79 -7.87
N ALA A 242 -5.27 13.12 -6.74
CA ALA A 242 -4.35 11.99 -6.66
C ALA A 242 -4.76 10.84 -7.62
N VAL A 243 -6.06 10.55 -7.74
CA VAL A 243 -6.56 9.56 -8.71
C VAL A 243 -6.30 10.01 -10.14
N ASN A 244 -6.54 11.28 -10.46
CA ASN A 244 -6.31 11.82 -11.80
C ASN A 244 -4.83 11.70 -12.20
N GLU A 245 -3.92 12.08 -11.32
CA GLU A 245 -2.47 11.96 -11.55
C GLU A 245 -2.07 10.48 -11.72
N ALA A 246 -2.50 9.61 -10.80
CA ALA A 246 -2.20 8.19 -10.89
C ALA A 246 -2.72 7.53 -12.18
N LEU A 247 -3.85 7.99 -12.73
CA LEU A 247 -4.39 7.50 -14.00
C LEU A 247 -3.62 8.07 -15.22
N ALA A 248 -3.09 9.29 -15.12
CA ALA A 248 -2.30 9.91 -16.17
C ALA A 248 -0.89 9.29 -16.29
N ASP A 249 -0.29 8.90 -15.16
CA ASP A 249 1.05 8.32 -15.08
C ASP A 249 1.08 6.82 -15.42
N GLU A 250 -0.07 6.18 -15.58
CA GLU A 250 -0.07 4.77 -15.99
C GLU A 250 0.51 4.62 -17.40
N PRO A 251 1.51 3.73 -17.57
CA PRO A 251 1.97 3.39 -18.91
C PRO A 251 0.80 2.87 -19.72
N ALA A 252 0.61 3.42 -20.94
CA ALA A 252 -0.47 3.03 -21.85
C ALA A 252 -0.54 1.50 -21.92
N THR A 253 -1.59 0.91 -21.34
CA THR A 253 -1.73 -0.54 -21.19
C THR A 253 -1.66 -1.18 -22.56
N THR A 254 -0.62 -1.97 -22.81
CA THR A 254 -0.56 -2.87 -23.97
C THR A 254 -1.85 -3.71 -23.94
N PRO A 255 -2.63 -3.75 -25.04
CA PRO A 255 -3.93 -4.42 -25.05
C PRO A 255 -3.78 -5.87 -24.60
N THR A 256 -4.50 -6.25 -23.55
CA THR A 256 -4.52 -7.62 -23.01
C THR A 256 -4.72 -8.64 -24.14
N ALA A 257 -4.16 -9.85 -23.98
CA ALA A 257 -4.27 -10.96 -24.96
C ALA A 257 -5.72 -11.18 -25.43
N LYS A 258 -6.74 -10.95 -24.58
CA LYS A 258 -8.16 -10.96 -24.97
C LYS A 258 -8.55 -9.86 -25.96
N ALA A 259 -8.00 -8.66 -25.87
CA ALA A 259 -8.26 -7.58 -26.83
C ALA A 259 -7.54 -7.83 -28.15
N ARG A 260 -6.38 -8.50 -28.15
CA ARG A 260 -5.67 -8.98 -29.34
C ARG A 260 -6.47 -10.09 -30.04
N LEU A 261 -7.01 -11.07 -29.29
CA LEU A 261 -7.82 -12.15 -29.83
C LEU A 261 -9.13 -11.64 -30.43
N GLY A 262 -9.79 -10.69 -29.75
CA GLY A 262 -11.03 -10.05 -30.29
C GLY A 262 -10.82 -9.19 -31.52
N ARG A 263 -9.61 -8.66 -31.75
CA ARG A 263 -9.24 -7.96 -32.98
C ARG A 263 -8.93 -8.94 -34.13
N LEU A 264 -8.22 -10.04 -33.83
CA LEU A 264 -7.93 -11.11 -34.81
C LEU A 264 -9.20 -11.80 -35.27
N LEU A 265 -10.18 -12.03 -34.41
CA LEU A 265 -11.46 -12.66 -34.78
C LEU A 265 -12.42 -11.71 -35.52
N ARG A 266 -12.21 -10.39 -35.50
CA ARG A 266 -12.98 -9.40 -36.25
C ARG A 266 -12.33 -9.02 -37.60
N GLY A 267 -11.06 -9.35 -37.80
CA GLY A 267 -10.29 -9.04 -38.99
C GLY A 267 -10.34 -10.09 -40.11
N SER A 268 -11.04 -11.22 -39.91
CA SER A 268 -11.22 -12.28 -40.91
C SER A 268 -12.68 -12.38 -41.37
N LYS A 269 -13.15 -11.36 -42.06
CA LYS A 269 -14.26 -11.52 -43.01
C LYS A 269 -13.76 -11.12 -44.41
N PRO A 270 -13.97 -12.01 -45.41
CA PRO A 270 -13.56 -11.79 -46.76
C PRO A 270 -14.31 -10.61 -47.43
#